data_49bcabbd44ca56a225b4b11e8a50f358
#
_entry.id   49bcabbd44ca56a225b4b11e8a50f358
#
_cell.length_a   1.000
_cell.length_b   1.000
_cell.length_c   1.000
_cell.angle_alpha   90.00
_cell.angle_beta   90.00
_cell.angle_gamma   90.00
#
_symmetry.space_group_name_H-M   'P 1'
#
loop_
_entity.id
_entity.type
_entity.pdbx_description
1 polymer ?
#
loop_
_entity_poly.entity_id
_entity_poly.type
_entity_poly.pdbx_seq_one_letter_code
_entity_poly.pdbx_strand_id
1 'polypeptide(L)'
;MNPITLIIIYLTILMGPAITMSSSNLLLMWVGLEMSLLAITPLLTNKKSPRSTEAATKYFLTQATASMIILLAIILNYKHLGMWTFQQQTNNMLLNMMLISLAMKLGLAPFHYWLPEVTQGIPMHIGLILLTWQKIAPLSMLYQIYQYLNPTITTILAISSVLIGAWGGLNQTQTRKIMAYSSIAHMGWMVAILPYNPNLTLLNLTIYILLTIPMFIMLMMNSATSINSLSLAWNKTPMILAMASIILLSLGGLPPLTGFLPKWAIISELLKNNCAILSTLMAIMALLNLFFYTRLIYSMSLTMFPTNNNSKMISHHQNLKFNFILPTLTVLSTLTLPISSQLMT
;
A
#
# COMPACT_ATOMS: atom_id res chain seq x y z
N MET A 1 -6.89 -21.83 14.47
CA MET A 1 -5.62 -21.52 15.18
C MET A 1 -5.92 -21.33 16.65
N ASN A 2 -5.01 -21.77 17.52
CA ASN A 2 -5.14 -21.51 18.97
C ASN A 2 -5.05 -20.00 19.24
N PRO A 3 -5.80 -19.45 20.21
CA PRO A 3 -5.79 -18.00 20.49
C PRO A 3 -4.39 -17.50 20.87
N ILE A 4 -3.60 -18.28 21.59
CA ILE A 4 -2.23 -17.94 21.99
C ILE A 4 -1.33 -17.79 20.75
N THR A 5 -1.39 -18.73 19.80
CA THR A 5 -0.59 -18.64 18.56
C THR A 5 -0.98 -17.41 17.72
N LEU A 6 -2.26 -17.05 17.72
CA LEU A 6 -2.75 -15.85 17.03
C LEU A 6 -2.18 -14.56 17.64
N ILE A 7 -2.16 -14.47 18.96
CA ILE A 7 -1.58 -13.32 19.68
C ILE A 7 -0.08 -13.20 19.37
N ILE A 8 0.67 -14.29 19.42
CA ILE A 8 2.10 -14.29 19.09
C ILE A 8 2.34 -13.81 17.65
N ILE A 9 1.54 -14.29 16.69
CA ILE A 9 1.65 -13.86 15.29
C ILE A 9 1.38 -12.35 15.13
N TYR A 10 0.35 -11.81 15.76
CA TYR A 10 0.09 -10.37 15.68
C TYR A 10 1.18 -9.54 16.36
N LEU A 11 1.70 -9.99 17.50
CA LEU A 11 2.83 -9.34 18.16
C LEU A 11 4.09 -9.34 17.26
N THR A 12 4.42 -10.44 16.62
CA THR A 12 5.57 -10.51 15.72
C THR A 12 5.39 -9.67 14.45
N ILE A 13 4.16 -9.52 13.94
CA ILE A 13 3.85 -8.59 12.84
C ILE A 13 4.09 -7.13 13.26
N LEU A 14 3.79 -6.78 14.50
CA LEU A 14 4.00 -5.42 15.01
C LEU A 14 5.49 -5.16 15.29
N MET A 15 6.18 -6.14 15.89
CA MET A 15 7.59 -6.00 16.27
C MET A 15 8.53 -5.93 15.05
N GLY A 16 8.22 -6.64 13.95
CA GLY A 16 9.06 -6.62 12.75
C GLY A 16 9.36 -5.20 12.23
N PRO A 17 8.35 -4.42 11.84
CA PRO A 17 8.55 -3.04 11.42
C PRO A 17 9.13 -2.13 12.52
N ALA A 18 8.80 -2.36 13.79
CA ALA A 18 9.36 -1.58 14.90
C ALA A 18 10.89 -1.76 15.00
N ILE A 19 11.37 -3.00 14.86
CA ILE A 19 12.81 -3.29 14.85
C ILE A 19 13.49 -2.65 13.63
N THR A 20 12.90 -2.72 12.44
CA THR A 20 13.48 -2.10 11.24
C THR A 20 13.53 -0.58 11.32
N MET A 21 12.57 0.06 11.98
CA MET A 21 12.55 1.52 12.16
C MET A 21 13.58 1.99 13.20
N SER A 22 13.75 1.25 14.29
CA SER A 22 14.60 1.64 15.42
C SER A 22 16.09 1.27 15.23
N SER A 23 16.39 0.30 14.35
CA SER A 23 17.76 -0.17 14.16
C SER A 23 18.50 0.61 13.10
N SER A 24 19.75 0.95 13.35
CA SER A 24 20.73 1.44 12.36
C SER A 24 21.61 0.32 11.80
N ASN A 25 21.58 -0.85 12.41
CA ASN A 25 22.34 -2.01 12.00
C ASN A 25 21.60 -2.78 10.91
N LEU A 26 22.24 -2.96 9.75
CA LEU A 26 21.66 -3.62 8.57
C LEU A 26 21.19 -5.04 8.84
N LEU A 27 21.91 -5.78 9.67
CA LEU A 27 21.56 -7.15 10.00
C LEU A 27 20.29 -7.20 10.85
N LEU A 28 20.13 -6.28 11.83
CA LEU A 28 18.92 -6.16 12.63
C LEU A 28 17.70 -5.75 11.78
N MET A 29 17.90 -4.86 10.80
CA MET A 29 16.84 -4.51 9.84
C MET A 29 16.40 -5.72 9.04
N TRP A 30 17.34 -6.53 8.56
CA TRP A 30 17.01 -7.76 7.84
C TRP A 30 16.24 -8.75 8.74
N VAL A 31 16.65 -8.95 9.99
CA VAL A 31 15.90 -9.77 10.96
C VAL A 31 14.46 -9.26 11.13
N GLY A 32 14.25 -7.96 11.28
CA GLY A 32 12.91 -7.38 11.40
C GLY A 32 12.04 -7.63 10.15
N LEU A 33 12.62 -7.55 8.95
CA LEU A 33 11.93 -7.91 7.71
C LEU A 33 11.55 -9.40 7.65
N GLU A 34 12.43 -10.30 8.10
CA GLU A 34 12.17 -11.74 8.13
C GLU A 34 11.10 -12.10 9.16
N MET A 35 11.16 -11.52 10.36
CA MET A 35 10.15 -11.75 11.40
C MET A 35 8.75 -11.40 10.90
N SER A 36 8.61 -10.27 10.22
CA SER A 36 7.31 -9.85 9.66
C SER A 36 6.83 -10.77 8.53
N LEU A 37 7.74 -11.28 7.68
CA LEU A 37 7.44 -12.21 6.59
C LEU A 37 6.94 -13.55 7.14
N LEU A 38 7.68 -14.14 8.09
CA LEU A 38 7.34 -15.43 8.68
C LEU A 38 6.03 -15.38 9.47
N ALA A 39 5.73 -14.24 10.11
CA ALA A 39 4.51 -14.06 10.87
C ALA A 39 3.25 -13.95 9.99
N ILE A 40 3.35 -13.41 8.77
CA ILE A 40 2.21 -13.30 7.87
C ILE A 40 1.85 -14.63 7.21
N THR A 41 2.81 -15.48 6.88
CA THR A 41 2.57 -16.73 6.15
C THR A 41 1.46 -17.61 6.75
N PRO A 42 1.40 -17.87 8.07
CA PRO A 42 0.31 -18.65 8.66
C PRO A 42 -1.05 -17.95 8.63
N LEU A 43 -1.07 -16.60 8.63
CA LEU A 43 -2.33 -15.87 8.47
C LEU A 43 -2.90 -16.04 7.05
N LEU A 44 -2.05 -16.03 6.03
CA LEU A 44 -2.47 -16.23 4.64
C LEU A 44 -3.18 -17.56 4.44
N THR A 45 -2.73 -18.62 5.11
CA THR A 45 -3.29 -19.99 5.04
C THR A 45 -4.44 -20.25 6.01
N ASN A 46 -4.88 -19.26 6.80
CA ASN A 46 -5.89 -19.47 7.85
C ASN A 46 -7.22 -20.06 7.33
N LYS A 47 -7.65 -19.65 6.14
CA LYS A 47 -8.74 -20.31 5.41
C LYS A 47 -8.14 -21.40 4.53
N LYS A 48 -8.19 -22.66 4.97
CA LYS A 48 -7.67 -23.83 4.24
C LYS A 48 -8.36 -24.04 2.89
N SER A 49 -8.09 -23.17 1.93
CA SER A 49 -8.58 -23.28 0.55
C SER A 49 -7.39 -23.37 -0.42
N PRO A 50 -7.53 -24.06 -1.56
CA PRO A 50 -6.44 -24.17 -2.55
C PRO A 50 -5.91 -22.80 -3.00
N ARG A 51 -6.79 -21.81 -3.13
CA ARG A 51 -6.40 -20.43 -3.49
C ARG A 51 -5.58 -19.74 -2.41
N SER A 52 -5.87 -19.99 -1.12
CA SER A 52 -5.11 -19.39 -0.02
C SER A 52 -3.72 -20.01 0.11
N THR A 53 -3.58 -21.32 -0.13
CA THR A 53 -2.27 -21.98 -0.13
C THR A 53 -1.42 -21.52 -1.32
N GLU A 54 -1.99 -21.37 -2.51
CA GLU A 54 -1.32 -20.81 -3.67
C GLU A 54 -0.86 -19.35 -3.41
N ALA A 55 -1.71 -18.53 -2.84
CA ALA A 55 -1.37 -17.16 -2.47
C ALA A 55 -0.22 -17.12 -1.45
N ALA A 56 -0.24 -17.99 -0.44
CA ALA A 56 0.81 -18.05 0.58
C ALA A 56 2.15 -18.52 -0.01
N THR A 57 2.16 -19.51 -0.91
CA THR A 57 3.39 -19.97 -1.56
C THR A 57 3.98 -18.91 -2.47
N LYS A 58 3.17 -18.19 -3.27
CA LYS A 58 3.61 -17.08 -4.11
C LYS A 58 4.21 -15.96 -3.28
N TYR A 59 3.56 -15.58 -2.18
CA TYR A 59 4.06 -14.58 -1.25
C TYR A 59 5.39 -15.00 -0.63
N PHE A 60 5.46 -16.22 -0.10
CA PHE A 60 6.66 -16.71 0.56
C PHE A 60 7.85 -16.76 -0.40
N LEU A 61 7.69 -17.34 -1.59
CA LEU A 61 8.78 -17.47 -2.58
C LEU A 61 9.33 -16.09 -2.99
N THR A 62 8.45 -15.13 -3.33
CA THR A 62 8.90 -13.80 -3.77
C THR A 62 9.55 -13.01 -2.66
N GLN A 63 9.03 -13.08 -1.45
CA GLN A 63 9.58 -12.35 -0.31
C GLN A 63 10.87 -13.01 0.23
N ALA A 64 10.97 -14.34 0.19
CA ALA A 64 12.18 -15.06 0.58
C ALA A 64 13.33 -14.79 -0.41
N THR A 65 13.08 -14.81 -1.73
CA THR A 65 14.11 -14.43 -2.70
C THR A 65 14.59 -13.00 -2.51
N ALA A 66 13.69 -12.06 -2.26
CA ALA A 66 14.05 -10.68 -1.98
C ALA A 66 14.92 -10.56 -0.70
N SER A 67 14.58 -11.29 0.37
CA SER A 67 15.35 -11.24 1.61
C SER A 67 16.75 -11.85 1.49
N MET A 68 16.91 -12.90 0.69
CA MET A 68 18.22 -13.49 0.40
C MET A 68 19.12 -12.52 -0.37
N ILE A 69 18.57 -11.75 -1.30
CA ILE A 69 19.33 -10.71 -2.02
C ILE A 69 19.74 -9.58 -1.07
N ILE A 70 18.86 -9.17 -0.13
CA ILE A 70 19.21 -8.18 0.89
C ILE A 70 20.36 -8.70 1.76
N LEU A 71 20.25 -9.92 2.27
CA LEU A 71 21.29 -10.54 3.11
C LEU A 71 22.62 -10.62 2.38
N LEU A 72 22.62 -11.07 1.12
CA LEU A 72 23.83 -11.12 0.29
C LEU A 72 24.47 -9.74 0.18
N ALA A 73 23.70 -8.71 -0.10
CA ALA A 73 24.19 -7.33 -0.20
C ALA A 73 24.76 -6.83 1.13
N ILE A 74 24.14 -7.18 2.26
CA ILE A 74 24.64 -6.84 3.60
C ILE A 74 25.98 -7.53 3.89
N ILE A 75 26.11 -8.82 3.60
CA ILE A 75 27.35 -9.59 3.81
C ILE A 75 28.49 -9.05 2.94
N LEU A 76 28.20 -8.73 1.67
CA LEU A 76 29.19 -8.13 0.79
C LEU A 76 29.61 -6.72 1.26
N ASN A 77 28.66 -5.93 1.77
CA ASN A 77 28.97 -4.64 2.36
C ASN A 77 29.90 -4.77 3.57
N TYR A 78 29.63 -5.72 4.45
CA TYR A 78 30.50 -6.03 5.59
C TYR A 78 31.89 -6.48 5.15
N LYS A 79 31.99 -7.32 4.12
CA LYS A 79 33.27 -7.79 3.57
C LYS A 79 34.12 -6.63 3.02
N HIS A 80 33.50 -5.63 2.41
CA HIS A 80 34.20 -4.50 1.80
C HIS A 80 34.57 -3.41 2.82
N LEU A 81 33.66 -3.09 3.75
CA LEU A 81 33.82 -1.95 4.67
C LEU A 81 34.12 -2.35 6.12
N GLY A 82 33.92 -3.61 6.50
CA GLY A 82 34.04 -4.09 7.88
C GLY A 82 32.98 -3.57 8.84
N MET A 83 31.94 -2.90 8.35
CA MET A 83 30.88 -2.27 9.15
C MET A 83 29.47 -2.76 8.77
N TRP A 84 28.59 -2.83 9.78
CA TRP A 84 27.20 -3.23 9.63
C TRP A 84 26.25 -2.04 9.40
N THR A 85 26.79 -0.84 9.20
CA THR A 85 26.02 0.39 8.93
C THR A 85 26.32 0.89 7.53
N PHE A 86 25.39 1.66 6.93
CA PHE A 86 25.67 2.34 5.66
C PHE A 86 26.66 3.50 5.87
N GLN A 87 27.62 3.60 4.98
CA GLN A 87 28.59 4.70 4.90
C GLN A 87 28.73 5.18 3.45
N GLN A 88 29.31 6.36 3.27
CA GLN A 88 29.50 7.00 1.96
C GLN A 88 30.32 6.19 0.94
N GLN A 89 31.10 5.21 1.39
CA GLN A 89 31.96 4.39 0.53
C GLN A 89 31.33 3.09 0.04
N THR A 90 30.01 2.93 0.16
CA THR A 90 29.32 1.73 -0.34
C THR A 90 29.35 1.66 -1.87
N ASN A 91 29.68 0.49 -2.41
CA ASN A 91 29.69 0.26 -3.86
C ASN A 91 28.30 0.45 -4.46
N ASN A 92 28.19 1.22 -5.55
CA ASN A 92 26.91 1.45 -6.28
C ASN A 92 26.21 0.14 -6.64
N MET A 93 26.94 -0.94 -6.93
CA MET A 93 26.34 -2.24 -7.25
C MET A 93 25.59 -2.84 -6.04
N LEU A 94 26.14 -2.74 -4.83
CA LEU A 94 25.50 -3.25 -3.62
C LEU A 94 24.23 -2.46 -3.27
N LEU A 95 24.29 -1.14 -3.41
CA LEU A 95 23.12 -0.27 -3.23
C LEU A 95 22.02 -0.59 -4.22
N ASN A 96 22.35 -0.84 -5.48
CA ASN A 96 21.39 -1.23 -6.49
C ASN A 96 20.77 -2.61 -6.20
N MET A 97 21.54 -3.59 -5.71
CA MET A 97 21.00 -4.88 -5.25
C MET A 97 20.03 -4.70 -4.09
N MET A 98 20.34 -3.85 -3.10
CA MET A 98 19.44 -3.55 -2.00
C MET A 98 18.16 -2.86 -2.48
N LEU A 99 18.28 -1.88 -3.38
CA LEU A 99 17.14 -1.17 -3.96
C LEU A 99 16.21 -2.14 -4.71
N ILE A 100 16.75 -3.01 -5.55
CA ILE A 100 15.98 -3.99 -6.30
C ILE A 100 15.27 -4.96 -5.36
N SER A 101 15.94 -5.45 -4.34
CA SER A 101 15.34 -6.39 -3.37
C SER A 101 14.24 -5.74 -2.52
N LEU A 102 14.41 -4.48 -2.12
CA LEU A 102 13.37 -3.71 -1.44
C LEU A 102 12.20 -3.37 -2.36
N ALA A 103 12.48 -3.12 -3.66
CA ALA A 103 11.45 -2.98 -4.69
C ALA A 103 10.62 -4.25 -4.85
N MET A 104 11.23 -5.44 -4.79
CA MET A 104 10.51 -6.73 -4.76
C MET A 104 9.61 -6.84 -3.53
N LYS A 105 10.09 -6.49 -2.34
CA LYS A 105 9.30 -6.53 -1.10
C LYS A 105 8.12 -5.56 -1.12
N LEU A 106 8.28 -4.37 -1.68
CA LEU A 106 7.21 -3.38 -1.86
C LEU A 106 6.21 -3.75 -2.94
N GLY A 107 6.61 -4.63 -3.87
CA GLY A 107 5.83 -4.97 -5.06
C GLY A 107 5.84 -3.87 -6.11
N LEU A 108 6.98 -3.18 -6.29
CA LEU A 108 7.17 -2.22 -7.40
C LEU A 108 7.34 -2.95 -8.73
N ALA A 109 6.97 -2.29 -9.81
CA ALA A 109 7.23 -2.84 -11.12
C ALA A 109 8.75 -2.82 -11.42
N PRO A 110 9.31 -3.90 -12.03
CA PRO A 110 8.62 -5.02 -12.68
C PRO A 110 8.16 -6.16 -11.75
N PHE A 111 8.54 -6.17 -10.49
CA PHE A 111 8.33 -7.27 -9.54
C PHE A 111 6.96 -7.26 -8.84
N HIS A 112 5.92 -6.75 -9.48
CA HIS A 112 4.62 -6.47 -8.89
C HIS A 112 3.61 -7.63 -8.96
N TYR A 113 3.80 -8.64 -9.81
CA TYR A 113 2.80 -9.67 -10.12
C TYR A 113 2.27 -10.44 -8.91
N TRP A 114 3.12 -10.66 -7.91
CA TRP A 114 2.73 -11.37 -6.70
C TRP A 114 1.63 -10.65 -5.91
N LEU A 115 1.61 -9.32 -5.92
CA LEU A 115 0.76 -8.52 -5.06
C LEU A 115 -0.74 -8.62 -5.44
N PRO A 116 -1.17 -8.46 -6.72
CA PRO A 116 -2.57 -8.66 -7.11
C PRO A 116 -3.02 -10.12 -6.97
N GLU A 117 -2.15 -11.09 -7.20
CA GLU A 117 -2.50 -12.50 -7.09
C GLU A 117 -2.68 -12.93 -5.63
N VAL A 118 -1.76 -12.53 -4.76
CA VAL A 118 -1.86 -12.79 -3.32
C VAL A 118 -3.11 -12.13 -2.74
N THR A 119 -3.35 -10.85 -3.02
CA THR A 119 -4.54 -10.15 -2.49
C THR A 119 -5.85 -10.76 -2.96
N GLN A 120 -5.89 -11.40 -4.12
CA GLN A 120 -7.06 -12.14 -4.59
C GLN A 120 -7.35 -13.38 -3.74
N GLY A 121 -6.31 -14.13 -3.34
CA GLY A 121 -6.43 -15.40 -2.63
C GLY A 121 -6.70 -15.27 -1.13
N ILE A 122 -6.45 -14.12 -0.53
CA ILE A 122 -6.53 -13.89 0.92
C ILE A 122 -7.84 -13.21 1.36
N PRO A 123 -8.26 -13.36 2.63
CA PRO A 123 -9.37 -12.60 3.18
C PRO A 123 -9.02 -11.11 3.32
N MET A 124 -10.03 -10.23 3.30
CA MET A 124 -9.83 -8.78 3.22
C MET A 124 -9.06 -8.19 4.40
N HIS A 125 -9.27 -8.70 5.64
CA HIS A 125 -8.56 -8.21 6.82
C HIS A 125 -7.04 -8.45 6.75
N ILE A 126 -6.62 -9.59 6.19
CA ILE A 126 -5.21 -9.88 5.97
C ILE A 126 -4.67 -9.05 4.79
N GLY A 127 -5.49 -8.83 3.77
CA GLY A 127 -5.16 -7.93 2.66
C GLY A 127 -4.89 -6.49 3.13
N LEU A 128 -5.65 -6.01 4.12
CA LEU A 128 -5.40 -4.71 4.75
C LEU A 128 -4.00 -4.68 5.37
N ILE A 129 -3.65 -5.66 6.21
CA ILE A 129 -2.34 -5.73 6.88
C ILE A 129 -1.20 -5.77 5.85
N LEU A 130 -1.37 -6.56 4.79
CA LEU A 130 -0.37 -6.71 3.73
C LEU A 130 -0.16 -5.40 2.94
N LEU A 131 -1.25 -4.68 2.62
CA LEU A 131 -1.17 -3.47 1.82
C LEU A 131 -0.79 -2.21 2.62
N THR A 132 -0.94 -2.22 3.95
CA THR A 132 -0.61 -1.08 4.81
C THR A 132 0.62 -1.35 5.68
N TRP A 133 0.48 -2.22 6.67
CA TRP A 133 1.47 -2.44 7.72
C TRP A 133 2.80 -3.01 7.19
N GLN A 134 2.72 -3.99 6.30
CA GLN A 134 3.91 -4.66 5.75
C GLN A 134 4.78 -3.76 4.86
N LYS A 135 4.24 -2.66 4.37
CA LYS A 135 5.00 -1.70 3.57
C LYS A 135 5.88 -0.77 4.41
N ILE A 136 5.60 -0.66 5.70
CA ILE A 136 6.35 0.22 6.60
C ILE A 136 7.81 -0.25 6.73
N ALA A 137 8.03 -1.55 6.93
CA ALA A 137 9.38 -2.09 7.15
C ALA A 137 10.33 -1.90 5.93
N PRO A 138 9.95 -2.24 4.67
CA PRO A 138 10.82 -1.98 3.53
C PRO A 138 11.02 -0.49 3.24
N LEU A 139 9.98 0.34 3.47
CA LEU A 139 10.10 1.79 3.29
C LEU A 139 11.01 2.43 4.33
N SER A 140 10.99 1.98 5.60
CA SER A 140 11.90 2.49 6.63
C SER A 140 13.37 2.21 6.28
N MET A 141 13.65 1.04 5.70
CA MET A 141 14.98 0.72 5.22
C MET A 141 15.38 1.59 4.02
N LEU A 142 14.48 1.81 3.05
CA LEU A 142 14.72 2.73 1.94
C LEU A 142 14.95 4.18 2.43
N TYR A 143 14.22 4.60 3.46
CA TYR A 143 14.37 5.91 4.09
C TYR A 143 15.75 6.10 4.72
N GLN A 144 16.38 5.05 5.25
CA GLN A 144 17.72 5.14 5.82
C GLN A 144 18.82 5.16 4.74
N ILE A 145 18.55 4.60 3.56
CA ILE A 145 19.54 4.48 2.47
C ILE A 145 19.40 5.62 1.44
N TYR A 146 18.37 6.49 1.53
CA TYR A 146 17.97 7.40 0.45
C TYR A 146 19.10 8.25 -0.13
N GLN A 147 20.06 8.68 0.70
CA GLN A 147 21.19 9.53 0.30
C GLN A 147 22.15 8.86 -0.69
N TYR A 148 22.19 7.53 -0.67
CA TYR A 148 23.12 6.74 -1.49
C TYR A 148 22.45 6.12 -2.71
N LEU A 149 21.14 6.29 -2.88
CA LEU A 149 20.41 5.68 -3.97
C LEU A 149 20.70 6.36 -5.30
N ASN A 150 20.85 5.54 -6.35
CA ASN A 150 20.99 6.05 -7.73
C ASN A 150 19.66 6.64 -8.21
N PRO A 151 19.59 7.95 -8.53
CA PRO A 151 18.33 8.59 -8.92
C PRO A 151 17.77 8.02 -10.23
N THR A 152 18.61 7.56 -11.14
CA THR A 152 18.15 6.97 -12.42
C THR A 152 17.36 5.69 -12.25
N ILE A 153 17.81 4.78 -11.37
CA ILE A 153 17.13 3.50 -11.14
C ILE A 153 15.83 3.75 -10.35
N THR A 154 15.86 4.65 -9.36
CA THR A 154 14.66 4.99 -8.60
C THR A 154 13.59 5.64 -9.49
N THR A 155 13.96 6.51 -10.43
CA THR A 155 13.00 7.10 -11.37
C THR A 155 12.41 6.08 -12.34
N ILE A 156 13.22 5.14 -12.86
CA ILE A 156 12.72 4.05 -13.73
C ILE A 156 11.72 3.17 -12.97
N LEU A 157 12.03 2.74 -11.75
CA LEU A 157 11.14 1.95 -10.91
C LEU A 157 9.86 2.71 -10.55
N ALA A 158 9.96 4.01 -10.32
CA ALA A 158 8.81 4.86 -10.01
C ALA A 158 7.87 4.99 -11.22
N ILE A 159 8.38 5.36 -12.39
CA ILE A 159 7.58 5.51 -13.61
C ILE A 159 6.92 4.19 -13.97
N SER A 160 7.69 3.09 -14.00
CA SER A 160 7.15 1.77 -14.33
C SER A 160 6.07 1.32 -13.36
N SER A 161 6.22 1.58 -12.05
CA SER A 161 5.24 1.19 -11.04
C SER A 161 3.95 2.01 -11.13
N VAL A 162 4.05 3.32 -11.39
CA VAL A 162 2.84 4.15 -11.57
C VAL A 162 2.11 3.78 -12.86
N LEU A 163 2.85 3.55 -13.96
CA LEU A 163 2.28 3.17 -15.26
C LEU A 163 1.56 1.82 -15.15
N ILE A 164 2.23 0.79 -14.63
CA ILE A 164 1.66 -0.56 -14.53
C ILE A 164 0.53 -0.60 -13.48
N GLY A 165 0.69 0.12 -12.37
CA GLY A 165 -0.37 0.25 -11.37
C GLY A 165 -1.63 0.90 -11.93
N ALA A 166 -1.46 1.95 -12.74
CA ALA A 166 -2.56 2.62 -13.41
C ALA A 166 -3.25 1.73 -14.45
N TRP A 167 -2.47 1.19 -15.38
CA TRP A 167 -3.00 0.35 -16.47
C TRP A 167 -3.58 -0.96 -15.98
N GLY A 168 -2.88 -1.66 -15.07
CA GLY A 168 -3.33 -2.94 -14.53
C GLY A 168 -4.65 -2.86 -13.77
N GLY A 169 -4.99 -1.70 -13.20
CA GLY A 169 -6.27 -1.46 -12.52
C GLY A 169 -7.47 -1.30 -13.44
N LEU A 170 -7.27 -0.89 -14.71
CA LEU A 170 -8.37 -0.51 -15.61
C LEU A 170 -9.40 -1.62 -15.86
N ASN A 171 -8.97 -2.85 -16.09
CA ASN A 171 -9.86 -3.94 -16.49
C ASN A 171 -10.18 -4.93 -15.34
N GLN A 172 -9.80 -4.60 -14.10
CA GLN A 172 -10.06 -5.49 -12.99
C GLN A 172 -11.52 -5.41 -12.53
N THR A 173 -12.12 -6.58 -12.29
CA THR A 173 -13.48 -6.71 -11.76
C THR A 173 -13.51 -7.00 -10.26
N GLN A 174 -12.38 -7.41 -9.68
CA GLN A 174 -12.26 -7.74 -8.27
C GLN A 174 -11.74 -6.55 -7.48
N THR A 175 -12.45 -6.16 -6.42
CA THR A 175 -12.12 -5.01 -5.57
C THR A 175 -10.76 -5.12 -4.91
N ARG A 176 -10.37 -6.33 -4.47
CA ARG A 176 -9.06 -6.59 -3.87
C ARG A 176 -7.90 -6.36 -4.84
N LYS A 177 -8.05 -6.77 -6.10
CA LYS A 177 -7.04 -6.51 -7.14
C LYS A 177 -6.92 -5.02 -7.45
N ILE A 178 -8.04 -4.31 -7.51
CA ILE A 178 -8.04 -2.85 -7.74
C ILE A 178 -7.27 -2.15 -6.62
N MET A 179 -7.51 -2.52 -5.36
CA MET A 179 -6.75 -1.97 -4.23
C MET A 179 -5.27 -2.35 -4.26
N ALA A 180 -4.92 -3.53 -4.78
CA ALA A 180 -3.52 -3.92 -4.98
C ALA A 180 -2.83 -3.06 -6.04
N TYR A 181 -3.44 -2.87 -7.21
CA TYR A 181 -2.88 -2.01 -8.26
C TYR A 181 -2.80 -0.54 -7.83
N SER A 182 -3.79 -0.05 -7.10
CA SER A 182 -3.71 1.29 -6.50
C SER A 182 -2.52 1.44 -5.55
N SER A 183 -2.24 0.38 -4.77
CA SER A 183 -1.10 0.39 -3.86
C SER A 183 0.25 0.37 -4.59
N ILE A 184 0.36 -0.33 -5.74
CA ILE A 184 1.56 -0.30 -6.59
C ILE A 184 1.81 1.12 -7.10
N ALA A 185 0.75 1.77 -7.59
CA ALA A 185 0.85 3.14 -8.07
C ALA A 185 1.27 4.13 -6.95
N HIS A 186 0.66 4.04 -5.76
CA HIS A 186 1.04 4.90 -4.63
C HIS A 186 2.49 4.68 -4.17
N MET A 187 2.97 3.43 -4.17
CA MET A 187 4.38 3.16 -3.89
C MET A 187 5.31 3.77 -4.94
N GLY A 188 4.90 3.78 -6.22
CA GLY A 188 5.64 4.46 -7.27
C GLY A 188 5.81 5.97 -7.01
N TRP A 189 4.77 6.66 -6.51
CA TRP A 189 4.87 8.06 -6.09
C TRP A 189 5.84 8.26 -4.93
N MET A 190 5.85 7.36 -3.95
CA MET A 190 6.77 7.42 -2.81
C MET A 190 8.22 7.24 -3.24
N VAL A 191 8.49 6.28 -4.12
CA VAL A 191 9.85 6.01 -4.60
C VAL A 191 10.37 7.12 -5.52
N ALA A 192 9.50 7.79 -6.28
CA ALA A 192 9.88 8.92 -7.13
C ALA A 192 10.47 10.10 -6.37
N ILE A 193 9.91 10.42 -5.20
CA ILE A 193 10.32 11.58 -4.39
C ILE A 193 11.43 11.26 -3.39
N LEU A 194 11.64 9.97 -3.10
CA LEU A 194 12.55 9.52 -2.05
C LEU A 194 13.98 10.07 -2.16
N PRO A 195 14.63 10.17 -3.35
CA PRO A 195 15.97 10.72 -3.47
C PRO A 195 16.06 12.22 -3.20
N TYR A 196 14.94 12.96 -3.39
CA TYR A 196 14.91 14.42 -3.31
C TYR A 196 14.45 14.91 -1.93
N ASN A 197 13.34 14.37 -1.44
CA ASN A 197 12.78 14.76 -0.14
C ASN A 197 12.14 13.55 0.56
N PRO A 198 12.86 12.90 1.50
CA PRO A 198 12.36 11.73 2.19
C PRO A 198 11.17 12.02 3.12
N ASN A 199 11.04 13.26 3.65
CA ASN A 199 9.91 13.62 4.51
C ASN A 199 8.57 13.56 3.77
N LEU A 200 8.55 13.93 2.49
CA LEU A 200 7.35 13.81 1.65
C LEU A 200 6.97 12.34 1.39
N THR A 201 7.93 11.41 1.40
CA THR A 201 7.60 9.99 1.31
C THR A 201 6.84 9.50 2.53
N LEU A 202 7.25 9.94 3.74
CA LEU A 202 6.56 9.62 4.99
C LEU A 202 5.15 10.23 5.03
N LEU A 203 5.01 11.49 4.60
CA LEU A 203 3.71 12.14 4.49
C LEU A 203 2.78 11.37 3.54
N ASN A 204 3.27 10.97 2.37
CA ASN A 204 2.48 10.19 1.42
C ASN A 204 2.11 8.82 1.99
N LEU A 205 3.02 8.15 2.72
CA LEU A 205 2.76 6.88 3.39
C LEU A 205 1.65 7.01 4.43
N THR A 206 1.71 8.04 5.30
CA THR A 206 0.71 8.25 6.35
C THR A 206 -0.67 8.50 5.75
N ILE A 207 -0.78 9.36 4.74
CA ILE A 207 -2.05 9.63 4.05
C ILE A 207 -2.56 8.36 3.34
N TYR A 208 -1.68 7.62 2.69
CA TYR A 208 -2.05 6.35 2.05
C TYR A 208 -2.64 5.35 3.06
N ILE A 209 -2.03 5.17 4.23
CA ILE A 209 -2.52 4.28 5.28
C ILE A 209 -3.86 4.79 5.80
N LEU A 210 -3.99 6.09 6.09
CA LEU A 210 -5.23 6.71 6.57
C LEU A 210 -6.40 6.53 5.60
N LEU A 211 -6.16 6.52 4.29
CA LEU A 211 -7.19 6.32 3.26
C LEU A 211 -7.50 4.84 3.02
N THR A 212 -6.50 3.97 3.06
CA THR A 212 -6.69 2.55 2.75
C THR A 212 -7.36 1.78 3.88
N ILE A 213 -7.10 2.11 5.15
CA ILE A 213 -7.73 1.44 6.30
C ILE A 213 -9.24 1.54 6.24
N PRO A 214 -9.88 2.74 6.20
CA PRO A 214 -11.33 2.83 6.16
C PRO A 214 -11.92 2.22 4.90
N MET A 215 -11.23 2.32 3.75
CA MET A 215 -11.70 1.66 2.53
C MET A 215 -11.81 0.14 2.68
N PHE A 216 -10.79 -0.51 3.25
CA PHE A 216 -10.86 -1.96 3.51
C PHE A 216 -11.91 -2.32 4.56
N ILE A 217 -12.10 -1.52 5.61
CA ILE A 217 -13.15 -1.74 6.60
C ILE A 217 -14.53 -1.71 5.93
N MET A 218 -14.78 -0.74 5.04
CA MET A 218 -16.05 -0.65 4.31
C MET A 218 -16.28 -1.84 3.37
N LEU A 219 -15.22 -2.31 2.69
CA LEU A 219 -15.29 -3.52 1.86
C LEU A 219 -15.57 -4.77 2.69
N MET A 220 -15.02 -4.87 3.91
CA MET A 220 -15.27 -5.97 4.84
C MET A 220 -16.71 -5.97 5.35
N MET A 221 -17.24 -4.81 5.72
CA MET A 221 -18.63 -4.66 6.20
C MET A 221 -19.63 -5.13 5.15
N ASN A 222 -19.38 -4.79 3.88
CA ASN A 222 -20.26 -5.16 2.78
C ASN A 222 -19.96 -6.53 2.19
N SER A 223 -18.90 -7.23 2.67
CA SER A 223 -18.39 -8.48 2.08
C SER A 223 -18.20 -8.41 0.55
N ALA A 224 -17.86 -7.23 0.04
CA ALA A 224 -17.87 -6.91 -1.39
C ALA A 224 -16.56 -7.33 -2.06
N THR A 225 -16.53 -8.49 -2.69
CA THR A 225 -15.35 -9.04 -3.39
C THR A 225 -15.25 -8.66 -4.87
N SER A 226 -16.36 -8.25 -5.48
CA SER A 226 -16.44 -7.85 -6.89
C SER A 226 -17.19 -6.53 -7.05
N ILE A 227 -17.04 -5.89 -8.22
CA ILE A 227 -17.76 -4.65 -8.55
C ILE A 227 -19.27 -4.86 -8.51
N ASN A 228 -19.75 -6.01 -9.01
CA ASN A 228 -21.18 -6.33 -8.99
C ASN A 228 -21.72 -6.50 -7.56
N SER A 229 -20.95 -7.10 -6.65
CA SER A 229 -21.34 -7.19 -5.24
C SER A 229 -21.37 -5.83 -4.53
N LEU A 230 -20.52 -4.89 -4.95
CA LEU A 230 -20.53 -3.51 -4.47
C LEU A 230 -21.78 -2.75 -4.91
N SER A 231 -22.20 -2.88 -6.16
CA SER A 231 -23.41 -2.22 -6.65
C SER A 231 -24.69 -2.71 -5.95
N LEU A 232 -24.77 -4.01 -5.63
CA LEU A 232 -25.85 -4.58 -4.82
C LEU A 232 -25.83 -4.14 -3.36
N ALA A 233 -24.68 -3.76 -2.83
CA ALA A 233 -24.53 -3.33 -1.44
C ALA A 233 -25.21 -1.98 -1.14
N TRP A 234 -25.50 -1.16 -2.17
CA TRP A 234 -26.26 0.08 -2.01
C TRP A 234 -27.64 -0.15 -1.35
N ASN A 235 -28.26 -1.26 -1.64
CA ASN A 235 -29.57 -1.61 -1.08
C ASN A 235 -29.49 -1.94 0.44
N LYS A 236 -28.31 -2.35 0.92
CA LYS A 236 -28.10 -2.76 2.31
C LYS A 236 -27.56 -1.62 3.19
N THR A 237 -26.58 -0.88 2.69
CA THR A 237 -25.82 0.10 3.49
C THR A 237 -25.45 1.35 2.68
N PRO A 238 -26.44 2.21 2.32
CA PRO A 238 -26.18 3.36 1.45
C PRO A 238 -25.18 4.35 2.05
N MET A 239 -25.25 4.62 3.36
CA MET A 239 -24.34 5.55 4.04
C MET A 239 -22.87 5.10 3.96
N ILE A 240 -22.60 3.81 4.15
CA ILE A 240 -21.23 3.26 4.08
C ILE A 240 -20.67 3.42 2.66
N LEU A 241 -21.49 3.18 1.64
CA LEU A 241 -21.07 3.32 0.24
C LEU A 241 -20.88 4.78 -0.16
N ALA A 242 -21.68 5.70 0.36
CA ALA A 242 -21.47 7.13 0.17
C ALA A 242 -20.11 7.58 0.76
N MET A 243 -19.76 7.12 1.97
CA MET A 243 -18.44 7.38 2.56
C MET A 243 -17.31 6.71 1.75
N ALA A 244 -17.53 5.49 1.27
CA ALA A 244 -16.55 4.79 0.42
C ALA A 244 -16.28 5.56 -0.88
N SER A 245 -17.29 6.19 -1.49
CA SER A 245 -17.12 7.00 -2.69
C SER A 245 -16.23 8.23 -2.43
N ILE A 246 -16.39 8.91 -1.30
CA ILE A 246 -15.55 10.05 -0.91
C ILE A 246 -14.09 9.61 -0.69
N ILE A 247 -13.87 8.46 -0.05
CA ILE A 247 -12.49 7.93 0.13
C ILE A 247 -11.86 7.54 -1.20
N LEU A 248 -12.60 6.94 -2.13
CA LEU A 248 -12.08 6.63 -3.47
C LEU A 248 -11.72 7.89 -4.26
N LEU A 249 -12.51 8.97 -4.14
CA LEU A 249 -12.18 10.27 -4.73
C LEU A 249 -10.92 10.86 -4.11
N SER A 250 -10.74 10.71 -2.79
CA SER A 250 -9.52 11.14 -2.11
C SER A 250 -8.29 10.34 -2.52
N LEU A 251 -8.39 9.01 -2.66
CA LEU A 251 -7.33 8.17 -3.23
C LEU A 251 -7.01 8.58 -4.68
N GLY A 252 -8.01 8.96 -5.44
CA GLY A 252 -7.84 9.54 -6.78
C GLY A 252 -7.07 10.85 -6.79
N GLY A 253 -7.09 11.60 -5.68
CA GLY A 253 -6.39 12.87 -5.52
C GLY A 253 -7.14 14.06 -6.11
N LEU A 254 -8.45 14.16 -5.87
CA LEU A 254 -9.22 15.36 -6.24
C LEU A 254 -8.90 16.53 -5.30
N PRO A 255 -8.81 17.78 -5.81
CA PRO A 255 -8.33 18.95 -5.08
C PRO A 255 -8.98 19.22 -3.71
N PRO A 256 -10.29 19.00 -3.48
CA PRO A 256 -10.88 19.31 -2.18
C PRO A 256 -10.56 18.25 -1.08
N LEU A 257 -9.87 17.16 -1.44
CA LEU A 257 -9.66 16.02 -0.55
C LEU A 257 -8.18 15.81 -0.21
N THR A 258 -7.91 15.18 0.94
CA THR A 258 -6.57 14.99 1.49
C THR A 258 -5.58 14.25 0.58
N GLY A 259 -6.07 13.33 -0.24
CA GLY A 259 -5.22 12.59 -1.19
C GLY A 259 -4.61 13.44 -2.30
N PHE A 260 -5.10 14.67 -2.51
CA PHE A 260 -4.49 15.62 -3.43
C PHE A 260 -3.16 16.18 -2.89
N LEU A 261 -3.09 16.42 -1.59
CA LEU A 261 -1.96 17.04 -0.92
C LEU A 261 -0.61 16.36 -1.23
N PRO A 262 -0.42 15.05 -1.02
CA PRO A 262 0.86 14.40 -1.29
C PRO A 262 1.23 14.45 -2.77
N LYS A 263 0.25 14.31 -3.69
CA LYS A 263 0.52 14.37 -5.13
C LYS A 263 1.00 15.76 -5.54
N TRP A 264 0.34 16.80 -5.06
CA TRP A 264 0.73 18.19 -5.33
C TRP A 264 2.10 18.52 -4.76
N ALA A 265 2.38 18.13 -3.52
CA ALA A 265 3.67 18.34 -2.87
C ALA A 265 4.81 17.61 -3.61
N ILE A 266 4.58 16.37 -4.06
CA ILE A 266 5.57 15.61 -4.83
C ILE A 266 5.84 16.30 -6.19
N ILE A 267 4.81 16.69 -6.91
CA ILE A 267 4.97 17.39 -8.20
C ILE A 267 5.75 18.70 -8.00
N SER A 268 5.40 19.51 -7.00
CA SER A 268 6.10 20.78 -6.73
C SER A 268 7.58 20.57 -6.40
N GLU A 269 7.91 19.52 -5.64
CA GLU A 269 9.29 19.21 -5.29
C GLU A 269 10.10 18.68 -6.49
N LEU A 270 9.50 17.83 -7.34
CA LEU A 270 10.12 17.37 -8.58
C LEU A 270 10.40 18.51 -9.56
N LEU A 271 9.52 19.51 -9.62
CA LEU A 271 9.73 20.71 -10.45
C LEU A 271 10.88 21.57 -9.91
N LYS A 272 11.01 21.73 -8.60
CA LYS A 272 12.15 22.44 -7.98
C LYS A 272 13.50 21.78 -8.32
N ASN A 273 13.49 20.45 -8.46
CA ASN A 273 14.69 19.67 -8.82
C ASN A 273 14.88 19.50 -10.34
N ASN A 274 14.25 20.34 -11.18
CA ASN A 274 14.34 20.34 -12.64
C ASN A 274 13.90 19.02 -13.31
N CYS A 275 13.11 18.18 -12.64
CA CYS A 275 12.58 16.92 -13.15
C CYS A 275 11.17 17.09 -13.77
N ALA A 276 11.00 18.07 -14.67
CA ALA A 276 9.69 18.40 -15.26
C ALA A 276 9.08 17.23 -16.05
N ILE A 277 9.89 16.50 -16.82
CA ILE A 277 9.42 15.35 -17.60
C ILE A 277 8.86 14.25 -16.69
N LEU A 278 9.55 13.96 -15.59
CA LEU A 278 9.09 12.99 -14.60
C LEU A 278 7.76 13.42 -13.98
N SER A 279 7.64 14.69 -13.55
CA SER A 279 6.44 15.21 -12.91
C SER A 279 5.22 15.18 -13.85
N THR A 280 5.39 15.53 -15.12
CA THR A 280 4.30 15.50 -16.13
C THR A 280 3.86 14.06 -16.42
N LEU A 281 4.78 13.10 -16.60
CA LEU A 281 4.44 11.69 -16.77
C LEU A 281 3.67 11.14 -15.56
N MET A 282 4.11 11.43 -14.35
CA MET A 282 3.44 11.01 -13.13
C MET A 282 2.01 11.60 -13.03
N ALA A 283 1.82 12.85 -13.41
CA ALA A 283 0.51 13.52 -13.41
C ALA A 283 -0.45 12.85 -14.42
N ILE A 284 0.00 12.56 -15.64
CA ILE A 284 -0.81 11.89 -16.66
C ILE A 284 -1.23 10.50 -16.18
N MET A 285 -0.31 9.73 -15.60
CA MET A 285 -0.62 8.39 -15.09
C MET A 285 -1.58 8.44 -13.88
N ALA A 286 -1.56 9.52 -13.08
CA ALA A 286 -2.52 9.72 -12.00
C ALA A 286 -3.97 9.85 -12.50
N LEU A 287 -4.19 10.37 -13.71
CA LEU A 287 -5.51 10.43 -14.33
C LEU A 287 -6.06 9.03 -14.65
N LEU A 288 -5.22 8.08 -15.05
CA LEU A 288 -5.62 6.69 -15.25
C LEU A 288 -6.04 6.02 -13.94
N ASN A 289 -5.33 6.33 -12.83
CA ASN A 289 -5.73 5.87 -11.51
C ASN A 289 -7.10 6.43 -11.10
N LEU A 290 -7.33 7.71 -11.37
CA LEU A 290 -8.61 8.35 -11.12
C LEU A 290 -9.73 7.68 -11.91
N PHE A 291 -9.49 7.27 -13.16
CA PHE A 291 -10.48 6.62 -14.01
C PHE A 291 -11.01 5.32 -13.38
N PHE A 292 -10.17 4.43 -12.89
CA PHE A 292 -10.70 3.19 -12.29
C PHE A 292 -11.39 3.42 -10.95
N TYR A 293 -11.04 4.47 -10.20
CA TYR A 293 -11.79 4.87 -9.01
C TYR A 293 -13.18 5.44 -9.36
N THR A 294 -13.25 6.33 -10.37
CA THR A 294 -14.55 6.86 -10.82
C THR A 294 -15.45 5.77 -11.39
N ARG A 295 -14.89 4.74 -12.06
CA ARG A 295 -15.63 3.56 -12.48
C ARG A 295 -16.24 2.80 -11.30
N LEU A 296 -15.49 2.62 -10.20
CA LEU A 296 -16.01 2.02 -8.97
C LEU A 296 -17.14 2.87 -8.37
N ILE A 297 -16.95 4.17 -8.29
CA ILE A 297 -17.94 5.10 -7.75
C ILE A 297 -19.21 5.05 -8.60
N TYR A 298 -19.06 5.08 -9.93
CA TYR A 298 -20.20 4.94 -10.84
C TYR A 298 -21.01 3.66 -10.57
N SER A 299 -20.34 2.53 -10.43
CA SER A 299 -21.00 1.26 -10.13
C SER A 299 -21.65 1.21 -8.74
N MET A 300 -21.15 1.97 -7.76
CA MET A 300 -21.68 2.01 -6.40
C MET A 300 -22.85 2.97 -6.22
N SER A 301 -22.81 4.14 -6.87
CA SER A 301 -23.72 5.25 -6.57
C SER A 301 -24.74 5.53 -7.67
N LEU A 302 -24.40 5.32 -8.95
CA LEU A 302 -25.24 5.71 -10.07
C LEU A 302 -26.07 4.54 -10.64
N THR A 303 -25.58 3.30 -10.53
CA THR A 303 -26.34 2.11 -10.94
C THR A 303 -27.24 1.64 -9.79
N MET A 304 -28.37 2.30 -9.60
CA MET A 304 -29.32 1.89 -8.56
C MET A 304 -30.15 0.70 -9.06
N PHE A 305 -30.00 -0.43 -8.41
CA PHE A 305 -30.84 -1.60 -8.64
C PHE A 305 -32.21 -1.42 -7.93
N PRO A 306 -33.29 -1.95 -8.50
CA PRO A 306 -34.61 -1.92 -7.85
C PRO A 306 -34.52 -2.60 -6.48
N THR A 307 -35.06 -1.93 -5.46
CA THR A 307 -34.99 -2.38 -4.05
C THR A 307 -36.36 -2.90 -3.62
N ASN A 308 -36.40 -4.09 -3.01
CA ASN A 308 -37.59 -4.59 -2.32
C ASN A 308 -37.71 -3.91 -0.93
N ASN A 309 -38.93 -3.65 -0.47
CA ASN A 309 -39.16 -3.06 0.86
C ASN A 309 -38.54 -3.88 2.01
N ASN A 310 -38.52 -5.21 1.86
CA ASN A 310 -37.87 -6.09 2.84
C ASN A 310 -36.35 -5.83 3.00
N SER A 311 -35.65 -5.48 1.91
CA SER A 311 -34.22 -5.17 1.99
C SER A 311 -33.95 -3.85 2.73
N LYS A 312 -34.85 -2.87 2.60
CA LYS A 312 -34.80 -1.62 3.37
C LYS A 312 -35.03 -1.84 4.87
N MET A 313 -35.98 -2.70 5.22
CA MET A 313 -36.24 -3.07 6.62
C MET A 313 -35.04 -3.78 7.25
N ILE A 314 -34.41 -4.71 6.56
CA ILE A 314 -33.22 -5.42 7.03
C ILE A 314 -32.06 -4.45 7.26
N SER A 315 -31.87 -3.44 6.40
CA SER A 315 -30.80 -2.45 6.55
C SER A 315 -30.95 -1.59 7.84
N HIS A 316 -32.19 -1.30 8.24
CA HIS A 316 -32.48 -0.58 9.48
C HIS A 316 -32.14 -1.38 10.75
N HIS A 317 -32.21 -2.71 10.69
CA HIS A 317 -31.97 -3.58 11.85
C HIS A 317 -30.55 -4.15 11.91
N GLN A 318 -29.68 -3.88 10.94
CA GLN A 318 -28.28 -4.31 10.99
C GLN A 318 -27.49 -3.45 11.98
N ASN A 319 -27.23 -4.00 13.16
CA ASN A 319 -26.30 -3.42 14.15
C ASN A 319 -24.85 -3.54 13.60
N LEU A 320 -24.34 -2.45 13.07
CA LEU A 320 -22.97 -2.37 12.58
C LEU A 320 -22.01 -2.28 13.77
N LYS A 321 -21.24 -3.34 14.01
CA LYS A 321 -20.28 -3.45 15.14
C LYS A 321 -19.15 -2.40 15.16
N PHE A 322 -18.96 -1.62 14.07
CA PHE A 322 -17.88 -0.64 13.91
C PHE A 322 -18.37 0.80 13.84
N ASN A 323 -19.53 1.12 14.46
CA ASN A 323 -20.21 2.40 14.30
C ASN A 323 -19.38 3.64 14.71
N PHE A 324 -18.38 3.52 15.58
CA PHE A 324 -17.59 4.66 16.05
C PHE A 324 -16.25 4.84 15.32
N ILE A 325 -15.56 3.76 14.98
CA ILE A 325 -14.21 3.83 14.38
C ILE A 325 -14.27 4.28 12.92
N LEU A 326 -15.31 3.88 12.20
CA LEU A 326 -15.42 4.14 10.78
C LEU A 326 -15.65 5.63 10.46
N PRO A 327 -16.61 6.35 11.08
CA PRO A 327 -16.81 7.77 10.80
C PRO A 327 -15.62 8.63 11.24
N THR A 328 -14.98 8.32 12.36
CA THR A 328 -13.78 9.07 12.80
C THR A 328 -12.63 8.91 11.80
N LEU A 329 -12.37 7.69 11.31
CA LEU A 329 -11.37 7.44 10.29
C LEU A 329 -11.72 8.12 8.95
N THR A 330 -12.99 8.14 8.56
CA THR A 330 -13.40 8.81 7.31
C THR A 330 -13.22 10.32 7.39
N VAL A 331 -13.59 10.95 8.49
CA VAL A 331 -13.39 12.40 8.72
C VAL A 331 -11.88 12.72 8.72
N LEU A 332 -11.08 11.96 9.47
CA LEU A 332 -9.63 12.14 9.49
C LEU A 332 -9.01 11.93 8.11
N SER A 333 -9.50 10.95 7.33
CA SER A 333 -8.93 10.66 6.02
C SER A 333 -9.32 11.65 4.92
N THR A 334 -10.40 12.40 5.07
CA THR A 334 -10.91 13.30 4.01
C THR A 334 -10.74 14.78 4.31
N LEU A 335 -10.73 15.19 5.58
CA LEU A 335 -10.79 16.59 6.00
C LEU A 335 -9.49 17.11 6.66
N THR A 336 -8.37 16.36 6.62
CA THR A 336 -7.09 16.84 7.19
C THR A 336 -6.34 17.83 6.29
N LEU A 337 -6.89 18.21 5.16
CA LEU A 337 -6.27 19.15 4.22
C LEU A 337 -5.94 20.53 4.87
N PRO A 338 -6.75 21.14 5.75
CA PRO A 338 -6.40 22.38 6.44
C PRO A 338 -5.16 22.30 7.34
N ILE A 339 -4.84 21.10 7.85
CA ILE A 339 -3.67 20.87 8.71
C ILE A 339 -2.38 20.71 7.88
N SER A 340 -2.51 20.71 6.57
CA SER A 340 -1.40 20.47 5.63
C SER A 340 -0.25 21.47 5.76
N SER A 341 -0.52 22.71 6.09
CA SER A 341 0.52 23.73 6.30
C SER A 341 1.47 23.38 7.44
N GLN A 342 0.96 22.71 8.49
CA GLN A 342 1.77 22.26 9.63
C GLN A 342 2.53 20.95 9.34
N LEU A 343 2.09 20.15 8.37
CA LEU A 343 2.74 18.90 8.00
C LEU A 343 3.83 19.08 6.93
N MET A 344 3.89 20.26 6.29
CA MET A 344 4.89 20.58 5.26
C MET A 344 6.08 21.39 5.80
N THR A 345 5.95 21.99 6.98
CA THR A 345 7.04 22.61 7.72
C THR A 345 7.83 21.56 8.50
#